data_e289959e32c8a717693922ba5518d669
#
_entry.id   e289959e32c8a717693922ba5518d669
#
_cell.length_a   1.000
_cell.length_b   1.000
_cell.length_c   1.000
_cell.angle_alpha   90.00
_cell.angle_beta   90.00
_cell.angle_gamma   90.00
#
_symmetry.space_group_name_H-M   'P 1'
#
loop_
_entity.id
_entity.type
_entity.pdbx_description
1 polymer ?
#
loop_
_entity_poly.entity_id
_entity_poly.type
_entity_poly.pdbx_seq_one_letter_code
_entity_poly.pdbx_strand_id
1 'polypeptide(L)'
;MEKINNDVKQQNFLELFTKSTIPSDSFERTNLILDDQYELAYEGIMDAYNAGLYAGLIGPVGVGKTTLCRKIAQDLDRGFYWITFSDLIRPSSLIGSFDPTLVFKIGYSPKSFVPGPFTLACLEGAVFLANEMNRGDEYVLNTLLDALEEKRLYIPQLRTWIKVHEDFFFIASMNPVELKGTRSLPQAVKDRIKVWCTLKYPSRKTEAKIVQVNCGETRINRETLDLILDIISTCRTHNLIEKPPSIRSSIGMARLIAARMEREGLKKADNKFIAEIAGLVLPHSIEVLPGQDPVAVVRSICYEVLGVGRD
;
A
#
# COMPACT_ATOMS: atom_id res chain seq x y z
N MET A 1 28.71 31.95 0.09
CA MET A 1 29.09 31.42 -1.23
C MET A 1 28.93 29.88 -1.32
N GLU A 2 29.29 29.10 -0.31
CA GLU A 2 29.08 27.63 -0.36
C GLU A 2 27.61 27.16 -0.43
N LYS A 3 26.68 27.84 0.25
CA LYS A 3 25.24 27.51 0.18
C LYS A 3 24.66 27.69 -1.22
N ILE A 4 24.98 28.76 -1.90
CA ILE A 4 24.52 29.08 -3.26
C ILE A 4 25.10 28.05 -4.26
N ASN A 5 26.32 27.58 -4.03
CA ASN A 5 26.97 26.59 -4.91
C ASN A 5 26.39 25.18 -4.75
N ASN A 6 25.84 24.83 -3.57
CA ASN A 6 25.18 23.56 -3.32
C ASN A 6 23.75 23.53 -3.89
N ASP A 7 22.99 24.61 -3.77
CA ASP A 7 21.63 24.71 -4.32
C ASP A 7 21.65 24.67 -5.86
N VAL A 8 22.61 25.32 -6.50
CA VAL A 8 22.83 25.26 -7.96
C VAL A 8 23.24 23.86 -8.41
N LYS A 9 24.12 23.17 -7.64
CA LYS A 9 24.48 21.79 -7.93
C LYS A 9 23.32 20.83 -7.79
N GLN A 10 22.43 21.05 -6.83
CA GLN A 10 21.25 20.22 -6.59
C GLN A 10 20.18 20.45 -7.65
N GLN A 11 19.96 21.69 -8.11
CA GLN A 11 19.08 22.00 -9.25
C GLN A 11 19.59 21.37 -10.54
N ASN A 12 20.88 21.48 -10.83
CA ASN A 12 21.49 20.81 -11.97
C ASN A 12 21.41 19.27 -11.88
N PHE A 13 21.44 18.72 -10.67
CA PHE A 13 21.25 17.30 -10.42
C PHE A 13 19.80 16.87 -10.70
N LEU A 14 18.81 17.64 -10.20
CA LEU A 14 17.38 17.43 -10.49
C LEU A 14 17.09 17.50 -12.01
N GLU A 15 17.61 18.51 -12.71
CA GLU A 15 17.39 18.65 -14.17
C GLU A 15 17.93 17.47 -14.98
N LEU A 16 18.94 16.76 -14.47
CA LEU A 16 19.47 15.56 -15.12
C LEU A 16 18.48 14.38 -15.05
N PHE A 17 17.61 14.34 -14.01
CA PHE A 17 16.74 13.19 -13.73
C PHE A 17 15.26 13.43 -14.02
N THR A 18 14.78 14.68 -14.05
CA THR A 18 13.36 15.01 -14.35
C THR A 18 12.90 14.56 -15.74
N LYS A 19 13.81 14.22 -16.65
CA LYS A 19 13.47 13.71 -17.99
C LYS A 19 13.27 12.18 -18.07
N SER A 20 13.54 11.45 -17.00
CA SER A 20 13.49 9.96 -17.00
C SER A 20 12.51 9.38 -15.98
N THR A 21 11.77 10.21 -15.27
CA THR A 21 10.85 9.77 -14.21
C THR A 21 9.49 9.39 -14.74
N ILE A 22 8.93 8.31 -14.17
CA ILE A 22 7.52 7.96 -14.32
C ILE A 22 6.73 9.14 -13.75
N PRO A 23 5.85 9.80 -14.55
CA PRO A 23 5.11 10.94 -14.05
C PRO A 23 4.27 10.54 -12.84
N SER A 24 4.39 11.30 -11.75
CA SER A 24 3.50 11.19 -10.58
C SER A 24 2.03 11.40 -10.93
N ASP A 25 1.76 12.05 -12.06
CA ASP A 25 0.44 12.46 -12.54
C ASP A 25 -0.39 11.33 -13.18
N SER A 26 0.15 10.11 -13.32
CA SER A 26 -0.56 9.00 -13.98
C SER A 26 -1.55 8.27 -13.09
N PHE A 27 -1.72 8.67 -11.83
CA PHE A 27 -2.70 8.04 -10.95
C PHE A 27 -4.05 8.77 -11.04
N GLU A 28 -5.08 8.03 -11.50
CA GLU A 28 -6.47 8.48 -11.39
C GLU A 28 -6.78 8.97 -9.97
N ARG A 29 -7.59 10.02 -9.86
CA ARG A 29 -8.01 10.55 -8.55
C ARG A 29 -8.52 9.44 -7.67
N THR A 30 -7.92 9.30 -6.50
CA THR A 30 -8.24 8.23 -5.56
C THR A 30 -9.58 8.52 -4.89
N ASN A 31 -10.62 7.80 -5.28
CA ASN A 31 -11.92 7.84 -4.62
C ASN A 31 -11.87 7.01 -3.32
N LEU A 32 -11.24 7.55 -2.29
CA LEU A 32 -11.22 6.92 -0.97
C LEU A 32 -12.52 7.24 -0.23
N ILE A 33 -13.21 6.20 0.22
CA ILE A 33 -14.36 6.35 1.11
C ILE A 33 -13.80 6.36 2.53
N LEU A 34 -13.89 7.51 3.17
CA LEU A 34 -13.47 7.70 4.56
C LEU A 34 -14.64 7.29 5.49
N ASP A 35 -14.34 6.58 6.54
CA ASP A 35 -15.15 6.47 7.74
C ASP A 35 -14.41 7.12 8.91
N ASP A 36 -15.02 7.21 10.08
CA ASP A 36 -14.50 7.95 11.23
C ASP A 36 -13.04 7.58 11.57
N GLN A 37 -12.67 6.28 11.45
CA GLN A 37 -11.31 5.84 11.75
C GLN A 37 -10.32 6.27 10.65
N TYR A 38 -10.75 6.30 9.39
CA TYR A 38 -9.91 6.75 8.28
C TYR A 38 -9.78 8.27 8.27
N GLU A 39 -10.86 9.00 8.63
CA GLU A 39 -10.82 10.45 8.83
C GLU A 39 -9.83 10.82 9.94
N LEU A 40 -9.91 10.15 11.10
CA LEU A 40 -8.98 10.35 12.20
C LEU A 40 -7.51 10.05 11.78
N ALA A 41 -7.29 8.98 11.02
CA ALA A 41 -5.96 8.64 10.54
C ALA A 41 -5.46 9.66 9.49
N TYR A 42 -6.34 10.12 8.61
CA TYR A 42 -6.05 11.16 7.63
C TYR A 42 -5.66 12.47 8.32
N GLU A 43 -6.47 12.95 9.25
CA GLU A 43 -6.20 14.16 10.03
C GLU A 43 -4.88 14.05 10.81
N GLY A 44 -4.66 12.94 11.52
CA GLY A 44 -3.43 12.71 12.28
C GLY A 44 -2.17 12.70 11.41
N ILE A 45 -2.27 12.20 10.16
CA ILE A 45 -1.13 12.23 9.22
C ILE A 45 -0.93 13.64 8.65
N MET A 46 -2.01 14.37 8.36
CA MET A 46 -1.93 15.76 7.91
C MET A 46 -1.35 16.67 8.99
N ASP A 47 -1.73 16.45 10.25
CA ASP A 47 -1.15 17.16 11.40
C ASP A 47 0.34 16.84 11.57
N ALA A 48 0.74 15.58 11.35
CA ALA A 48 2.15 15.20 11.35
C ALA A 48 2.93 15.96 10.28
N TYR A 49 2.40 16.02 9.05
CA TYR A 49 3.01 16.81 7.96
C TYR A 49 3.18 18.27 8.34
N ASN A 50 2.12 18.91 8.81
CA ASN A 50 2.12 20.33 9.22
C ASN A 50 3.07 20.62 10.40
N ALA A 51 3.28 19.64 11.27
CA ALA A 51 4.22 19.72 12.39
C ALA A 51 5.67 19.36 12.01
N GLY A 52 5.96 19.02 10.75
CA GLY A 52 7.29 18.59 10.31
C GLY A 52 7.70 17.21 10.88
N LEU A 53 6.74 16.39 11.27
CA LEU A 53 6.93 15.04 11.81
C LEU A 53 6.63 13.99 10.73
N TYR A 54 7.11 12.77 10.92
CA TYR A 54 6.79 11.63 10.06
C TYR A 54 5.71 10.75 10.66
N ALA A 55 4.96 10.08 9.80
CA ALA A 55 3.80 9.27 10.19
C ALA A 55 3.96 7.79 9.83
N GLY A 56 3.21 6.96 10.52
CA GLY A 56 3.11 5.53 10.26
C GLY A 56 1.68 5.02 10.33
N LEU A 57 1.37 4.01 9.52
CA LEU A 57 0.10 3.32 9.44
C LEU A 57 0.28 1.84 9.81
N ILE A 58 -0.49 1.38 10.78
CA ILE A 58 -0.56 -0.04 11.16
C ILE A 58 -1.94 -0.56 10.79
N GLY A 59 -2.01 -1.73 10.20
CA GLY A 59 -3.31 -2.36 9.93
C GLY A 59 -3.20 -3.58 9.03
N PRO A 60 -4.23 -4.43 8.98
CA PRO A 60 -4.21 -5.66 8.21
C PRO A 60 -4.05 -5.41 6.71
N VAL A 61 -3.78 -6.49 5.98
CA VAL A 61 -3.63 -6.44 4.52
C VAL A 61 -4.95 -6.01 3.88
N GLY A 62 -4.87 -5.13 2.89
CA GLY A 62 -6.04 -4.74 2.07
C GLY A 62 -7.00 -3.75 2.72
N VAL A 63 -6.66 -3.15 3.88
CA VAL A 63 -7.51 -2.10 4.49
C VAL A 63 -7.39 -0.73 3.82
N GLY A 64 -6.55 -0.54 2.81
CA GLY A 64 -6.46 0.73 2.09
C GLY A 64 -5.35 1.67 2.57
N LYS A 65 -4.33 1.19 3.32
CA LYS A 65 -3.18 2.01 3.75
C LYS A 65 -2.53 2.81 2.61
N THR A 66 -2.19 2.12 1.52
CA THR A 66 -1.60 2.76 0.33
C THR A 66 -2.55 3.76 -0.34
N THR A 67 -3.85 3.46 -0.35
CA THR A 67 -4.88 4.34 -0.91
C THR A 67 -4.98 5.63 -0.12
N LEU A 68 -4.93 5.54 1.21
CA LEU A 68 -4.92 6.71 2.10
C LEU A 68 -3.66 7.57 1.86
N CYS A 69 -2.47 6.95 1.75
CA CYS A 69 -1.24 7.69 1.48
C CYS A 69 -1.26 8.41 0.13
N ARG A 70 -1.83 7.79 -0.91
CA ARG A 70 -2.02 8.46 -2.22
C ARG A 70 -2.96 9.65 -2.13
N LYS A 71 -4.08 9.49 -1.40
CA LYS A 71 -5.02 10.60 -1.16
C LYS A 71 -4.33 11.77 -0.48
N ILE A 72 -3.53 11.50 0.56
CA ILE A 72 -2.75 12.52 1.26
C ILE A 72 -1.79 13.22 0.30
N ALA A 73 -1.04 12.48 -0.52
CA ALA A 73 -0.14 13.08 -1.50
C ALA A 73 -0.87 13.97 -2.52
N GLN A 74 -2.05 13.53 -2.99
CA GLN A 74 -2.92 14.32 -3.88
C GLN A 74 -3.41 15.61 -3.21
N ASP A 75 -3.84 15.54 -1.95
CA ASP A 75 -4.36 16.70 -1.22
C ASP A 75 -3.26 17.70 -0.85
N LEU A 76 -2.03 17.22 -0.69
CA LEU A 76 -0.85 18.04 -0.50
C LEU A 76 -0.29 18.62 -1.82
N ASP A 77 -0.84 18.22 -2.96
CA ASP A 77 -0.31 18.53 -4.31
C ASP A 77 1.17 18.16 -4.45
N ARG A 78 1.53 16.94 -3.99
CA ARG A 78 2.89 16.42 -3.99
C ARG A 78 3.01 15.13 -4.80
N GLY A 79 4.17 14.89 -5.37
CA GLY A 79 4.52 13.61 -5.98
C GLY A 79 4.37 12.46 -4.99
N PHE A 80 4.11 11.26 -5.48
CA PHE A 80 3.96 10.06 -4.66
C PHE A 80 4.90 8.95 -5.12
N TYR A 81 5.84 8.59 -4.27
CA TYR A 81 6.78 7.49 -4.47
C TYR A 81 6.58 6.42 -3.42
N TRP A 82 6.79 5.18 -3.77
CA TRP A 82 6.70 4.09 -2.78
C TRP A 82 7.63 2.94 -3.13
N ILE A 83 7.95 2.16 -2.12
CA ILE A 83 8.57 0.85 -2.26
C ILE A 83 7.92 -0.11 -1.28
N THR A 84 7.71 -1.36 -1.71
CA THR A 84 7.24 -2.41 -0.80
C THR A 84 8.45 -3.18 -0.29
N PHE A 85 8.68 -3.14 1.01
CA PHE A 85 9.81 -3.81 1.64
C PHE A 85 9.62 -5.32 1.68
N SER A 86 10.72 -6.03 1.50
CA SER A 86 10.87 -7.48 1.64
C SER A 86 12.33 -7.79 1.95
N ASP A 87 12.63 -9.03 2.28
CA ASP A 87 14.03 -9.50 2.51
C ASP A 87 14.94 -9.37 1.27
N LEU A 88 14.37 -9.15 0.08
CA LEU A 88 15.10 -9.03 -1.18
C LEU A 88 15.48 -7.58 -1.53
N ILE A 89 14.87 -6.60 -0.88
CA ILE A 89 15.17 -5.19 -1.15
C ILE A 89 16.60 -4.87 -0.73
N ARG A 90 17.28 -4.11 -1.56
CA ARG A 90 18.66 -3.63 -1.34
C ARG A 90 18.70 -2.11 -1.21
N PRO A 91 19.71 -1.51 -0.58
CA PRO A 91 19.88 -0.06 -0.55
C PRO A 91 19.83 0.60 -1.93
N SER A 92 20.38 -0.06 -2.95
CA SER A 92 20.32 0.42 -4.34
C SER A 92 18.91 0.53 -4.91
N SER A 93 17.96 -0.28 -4.41
CA SER A 93 16.55 -0.16 -4.80
C SER A 93 15.89 1.10 -4.25
N LEU A 94 16.40 1.65 -3.16
CA LEU A 94 15.93 2.90 -2.53
C LEU A 94 16.65 4.11 -3.10
N ILE A 95 18.00 4.04 -3.08
CA ILE A 95 18.87 5.18 -3.42
C ILE A 95 19.06 5.30 -4.92
N GLY A 96 19.18 4.18 -5.63
CA GLY A 96 19.46 4.13 -7.04
C GLY A 96 20.79 3.43 -7.38
N SER A 97 21.05 3.29 -8.66
CA SER A 97 22.24 2.61 -9.18
C SER A 97 22.62 3.14 -10.56
N PHE A 98 23.80 2.80 -11.01
CA PHE A 98 24.18 3.04 -12.40
C PHE A 98 23.44 2.10 -13.35
N ASP A 99 22.89 2.66 -14.43
CA ASP A 99 22.33 1.88 -15.54
C ASP A 99 23.49 1.28 -16.37
N PRO A 100 23.58 -0.06 -16.48
CA PRO A 100 24.65 -0.72 -17.22
C PRO A 100 24.74 -0.27 -18.67
N THR A 101 23.59 -0.02 -19.33
CA THR A 101 23.53 0.43 -20.73
C THR A 101 24.10 1.83 -20.90
N LEU A 102 23.79 2.72 -19.97
CA LEU A 102 24.33 4.09 -19.97
C LEU A 102 25.82 4.08 -19.61
N VAL A 103 26.23 3.28 -18.63
CA VAL A 103 27.65 3.13 -18.28
C VAL A 103 28.47 2.65 -19.48
N PHE A 104 27.95 1.68 -20.24
CA PHE A 104 28.64 1.20 -21.45
C PHE A 104 28.81 2.31 -22.51
N LYS A 105 27.86 3.23 -22.64
CA LYS A 105 27.88 4.32 -23.63
C LYS A 105 28.71 5.53 -23.21
N ILE A 106 28.62 5.94 -21.94
CA ILE A 106 29.15 7.23 -21.47
C ILE A 106 30.05 7.13 -20.23
N GLY A 107 30.34 5.90 -19.78
CA GLY A 107 31.14 5.64 -18.58
C GLY A 107 30.35 5.91 -17.27
N TYR A 108 31.06 5.74 -16.15
CA TYR A 108 30.53 6.08 -14.81
C TYR A 108 30.49 7.60 -14.64
N SER A 109 29.29 8.15 -14.62
CA SER A 109 29.06 9.58 -14.48
C SER A 109 27.70 9.83 -13.82
N PRO A 110 27.42 11.03 -13.30
CA PRO A 110 26.06 11.36 -12.81
C PRO A 110 24.97 11.10 -13.85
N LYS A 111 25.25 11.23 -15.14
CA LYS A 111 24.29 10.98 -16.24
C LYS A 111 23.96 9.50 -16.45
N SER A 112 24.82 8.59 -15.99
CA SER A 112 24.57 7.14 -16.05
C SER A 112 23.98 6.58 -14.75
N PHE A 113 23.80 7.42 -13.73
CA PHE A 113 23.14 7.05 -12.49
C PHE A 113 21.63 7.23 -12.60
N VAL A 114 20.86 6.21 -12.22
CA VAL A 114 19.39 6.26 -12.13
C VAL A 114 19.01 6.30 -10.66
N PRO A 115 18.44 7.42 -10.17
CA PRO A 115 18.02 7.55 -8.78
C PRO A 115 16.86 6.60 -8.48
N GLY A 116 16.85 6.04 -7.26
CA GLY A 116 15.75 5.24 -6.76
C GLY A 116 14.59 6.11 -6.26
N PRO A 117 13.43 5.49 -5.97
CA PRO A 117 12.22 6.21 -5.59
C PRO A 117 12.38 7.04 -4.29
N PHE A 118 13.21 6.59 -3.36
CA PHE A 118 13.49 7.35 -2.13
C PHE A 118 14.32 8.59 -2.42
N THR A 119 15.34 8.46 -3.25
CA THR A 119 16.17 9.62 -3.68
C THR A 119 15.32 10.65 -4.42
N LEU A 120 14.45 10.21 -5.34
CA LEU A 120 13.55 11.11 -6.06
C LEU A 120 12.59 11.84 -5.10
N ALA A 121 11.96 11.12 -4.18
CA ALA A 121 11.09 11.73 -3.19
C ALA A 121 11.83 12.78 -2.34
N CYS A 122 13.06 12.47 -1.90
CA CYS A 122 13.90 13.41 -1.15
C CYS A 122 14.26 14.68 -1.93
N LEU A 123 14.50 14.54 -3.25
CA LEU A 123 14.87 15.65 -4.11
C LEU A 123 13.68 16.56 -4.46
N GLU A 124 12.52 15.95 -4.75
CA GLU A 124 11.34 16.64 -5.27
C GLU A 124 10.39 17.16 -4.17
N GLY A 125 10.64 16.82 -2.90
CA GLY A 125 9.72 17.16 -1.81
C GLY A 125 8.42 16.37 -1.89
N ALA A 126 8.50 15.14 -2.35
CA ALA A 126 7.34 14.28 -2.53
C ALA A 126 7.00 13.47 -1.27
N VAL A 127 5.82 12.88 -1.26
CA VAL A 127 5.42 11.88 -0.26
C VAL A 127 6.07 10.55 -0.62
N PHE A 128 6.80 9.96 0.31
CA PHE A 128 7.38 8.62 0.18
C PHE A 128 6.71 7.64 1.12
N LEU A 129 6.15 6.56 0.57
CA LEU A 129 5.56 5.46 1.32
C LEU A 129 6.53 4.28 1.40
N ALA A 130 7.03 4.00 2.60
CA ALA A 130 7.71 2.74 2.94
C ALA A 130 6.65 1.67 3.25
N ASN A 131 6.18 0.95 2.20
CA ASN A 131 5.11 -0.02 2.35
C ASN A 131 5.63 -1.36 2.90
N GLU A 132 4.90 -1.96 3.86
CA GLU A 132 5.31 -3.19 4.57
C GLU A 132 6.71 -3.10 5.20
N MET A 133 7.04 -1.92 5.76
CA MET A 133 8.38 -1.59 6.23
C MET A 133 8.96 -2.60 7.21
N ASN A 134 8.13 -3.24 8.02
CA ASN A 134 8.54 -4.27 8.99
C ASN A 134 8.90 -5.63 8.37
N ARG A 135 8.92 -5.75 7.05
CA ARG A 135 9.51 -6.88 6.30
C ARG A 135 10.91 -6.59 5.77
N GLY A 136 11.34 -5.34 5.88
CA GLY A 136 12.67 -4.93 5.44
C GLY A 136 13.76 -5.40 6.39
N ASP A 137 14.95 -5.68 5.82
CA ASP A 137 16.15 -5.93 6.59
C ASP A 137 16.62 -4.64 7.28
N GLU A 138 17.13 -4.74 8.51
CA GLU A 138 17.64 -3.63 9.30
C GLU A 138 18.71 -2.83 8.55
N TYR A 139 19.59 -3.53 7.82
CA TYR A 139 20.62 -2.90 6.99
C TYR A 139 20.03 -1.94 5.94
N VAL A 140 18.90 -2.33 5.33
CA VAL A 140 18.21 -1.47 4.34
C VAL A 140 17.49 -0.33 5.03
N LEU A 141 16.85 -0.58 6.17
CA LEU A 141 16.15 0.45 6.94
C LEU A 141 17.10 1.54 7.44
N ASN A 142 18.33 1.18 7.81
CA ASN A 142 19.33 2.15 8.25
C ASN A 142 19.71 3.16 7.16
N THR A 143 19.55 2.82 5.86
CA THR A 143 19.81 3.80 4.78
C THR A 143 18.84 4.97 4.75
N LEU A 144 17.71 4.87 5.45
CA LEU A 144 16.71 5.93 5.54
C LEU A 144 17.06 6.97 6.63
N LEU A 145 17.85 6.57 7.64
CA LEU A 145 18.02 7.35 8.88
C LEU A 145 18.60 8.74 8.63
N ASP A 146 19.65 8.87 7.83
CA ASP A 146 20.29 10.16 7.54
C ASP A 146 19.30 11.16 6.91
N ALA A 147 18.46 10.69 5.99
CA ALA A 147 17.46 11.53 5.35
C ALA A 147 16.36 11.95 6.33
N LEU A 148 15.96 11.04 7.22
CA LEU A 148 14.89 11.29 8.18
C LEU A 148 15.35 12.20 9.34
N GLU A 149 16.61 12.10 9.75
CA GLU A 149 17.15 12.84 10.89
C GLU A 149 17.87 14.12 10.49
N GLU A 150 18.87 13.96 9.61
CA GLU A 150 19.79 15.05 9.25
C GLU A 150 19.34 15.84 8.00
N LYS A 151 18.20 15.47 7.41
CA LYS A 151 17.68 16.09 6.17
C LYS A 151 18.70 16.08 5.03
N ARG A 152 19.52 15.01 4.96
CA ARG A 152 20.50 14.78 3.90
C ARG A 152 20.60 13.30 3.59
N LEU A 153 20.84 12.96 2.34
CA LEU A 153 21.00 11.59 1.88
C LEU A 153 22.35 11.43 1.18
N TYR A 154 23.14 10.44 1.60
CA TYR A 154 24.39 10.10 0.94
C TYR A 154 24.14 9.14 -0.22
N ILE A 155 24.67 9.46 -1.39
CA ILE A 155 24.66 8.59 -2.57
C ILE A 155 26.06 8.02 -2.76
N PRO A 156 26.33 6.79 -2.32
CA PRO A 156 27.69 6.21 -2.35
C PRO A 156 28.28 6.13 -3.74
N GLN A 157 27.46 5.80 -4.73
CA GLN A 157 27.88 5.64 -6.13
C GLN A 157 28.42 6.94 -6.74
N LEU A 158 27.88 8.07 -6.30
CA LEU A 158 28.29 9.40 -6.76
C LEU A 158 29.21 10.11 -5.75
N ARG A 159 29.46 9.50 -4.59
CA ARG A 159 30.25 10.07 -3.48
C ARG A 159 29.78 11.48 -3.10
N THR A 160 28.46 11.69 -3.08
CA THR A 160 27.88 13.01 -2.84
C THR A 160 26.74 12.93 -1.84
N TRP A 161 26.53 14.05 -1.15
CA TRP A 161 25.37 14.28 -0.30
C TRP A 161 24.34 15.11 -1.05
N ILE A 162 23.08 14.74 -0.96
CA ILE A 162 21.97 15.56 -1.39
C ILE A 162 21.23 16.09 -0.14
N LYS A 163 20.72 17.30 -0.22
CA LYS A 163 19.84 17.86 0.78
C LYS A 163 18.42 17.38 0.53
N VAL A 164 17.75 16.91 1.57
CA VAL A 164 16.34 16.54 1.48
C VAL A 164 15.50 17.81 1.39
N HIS A 165 14.56 17.83 0.45
CA HIS A 165 13.63 18.94 0.26
C HIS A 165 12.81 19.18 1.53
N GLU A 166 12.47 20.42 1.85
CA GLU A 166 11.73 20.78 3.07
C GLU A 166 10.33 20.17 3.11
N ASP A 167 9.68 20.02 1.96
CA ASP A 167 8.35 19.41 1.81
C ASP A 167 8.37 17.88 1.75
N PHE A 168 9.55 17.25 1.81
CA PHE A 168 9.63 15.78 1.82
C PHE A 168 8.87 15.20 3.01
N PHE A 169 7.94 14.30 2.73
CA PHE A 169 7.13 13.63 3.74
C PHE A 169 7.24 12.12 3.68
N PHE A 170 7.66 11.52 4.80
CA PHE A 170 7.82 10.09 4.92
C PHE A 170 6.64 9.47 5.65
N ILE A 171 6.05 8.43 5.06
CA ILE A 171 5.02 7.61 5.68
C ILE A 171 5.47 6.14 5.67
N ALA A 172 5.50 5.51 6.85
CA ALA A 172 5.67 4.07 6.96
C ALA A 172 4.31 3.37 6.92
N SER A 173 4.23 2.18 6.32
CA SER A 173 3.10 1.30 6.58
C SER A 173 3.57 -0.08 7.03
N MET A 174 2.84 -0.68 7.96
CA MET A 174 3.13 -1.99 8.52
C MET A 174 1.87 -2.83 8.60
N ASN A 175 2.05 -4.14 8.51
CA ASN A 175 1.07 -5.10 9.01
C ASN A 175 1.34 -5.38 10.51
N PRO A 176 0.35 -5.83 11.29
CA PRO A 176 0.57 -6.24 12.67
C PRO A 176 1.72 -7.25 12.79
N VAL A 177 2.50 -7.17 13.88
CA VAL A 177 3.74 -7.96 14.08
C VAL A 177 3.46 -9.47 14.21
N GLU A 178 2.22 -9.85 14.49
CA GLU A 178 1.77 -11.25 14.63
C GLU A 178 1.75 -12.03 13.30
N LEU A 179 1.88 -11.34 12.16
CA LEU A 179 1.89 -11.98 10.85
C LEU A 179 3.27 -12.56 10.49
N LYS A 180 3.29 -13.75 9.91
CA LYS A 180 4.53 -14.41 9.44
C LYS A 180 5.34 -13.47 8.53
N GLY A 181 6.66 -13.43 8.75
CA GLY A 181 7.57 -12.58 7.95
C GLY A 181 7.60 -11.11 8.35
N THR A 182 6.97 -10.72 9.47
CA THR A 182 7.09 -9.38 10.04
C THR A 182 8.06 -9.37 11.21
N ARG A 183 8.80 -8.28 11.34
CA ARG A 183 9.76 -8.03 12.44
C ARG A 183 9.37 -6.76 13.17
N SER A 184 9.84 -6.62 14.41
CA SER A 184 9.78 -5.32 15.09
C SER A 184 10.72 -4.36 14.36
N LEU A 185 10.28 -3.14 14.10
CA LEU A 185 11.17 -2.11 13.55
C LEU A 185 12.32 -1.80 14.52
N PRO A 186 13.53 -1.51 14.01
CA PRO A 186 14.63 -1.00 14.82
C PRO A 186 14.20 0.24 15.61
N GLN A 187 14.71 0.39 16.84
CA GLN A 187 14.34 1.51 17.71
C GLN A 187 14.66 2.86 17.05
N ALA A 188 15.81 2.95 16.38
CA ALA A 188 16.22 4.16 15.67
C ALA A 188 15.20 4.62 14.63
N VAL A 189 14.58 3.70 13.91
CA VAL A 189 13.52 4.01 12.93
C VAL A 189 12.23 4.43 13.62
N LYS A 190 11.83 3.72 14.70
CA LYS A 190 10.63 4.06 15.48
C LYS A 190 10.72 5.47 16.06
N ASP A 191 11.90 5.88 16.51
CA ASP A 191 12.13 7.18 17.12
C ASP A 191 12.00 8.35 16.12
N ARG A 192 12.07 8.09 14.81
CA ARG A 192 11.87 9.12 13.76
C ARG A 192 10.43 9.25 13.33
N ILE A 193 9.63 8.20 13.52
CA ILE A 193 8.20 8.19 13.16
C ILE A 193 7.41 8.45 14.43
N LYS A 194 6.91 9.68 14.59
CA LYS A 194 6.28 10.12 15.85
C LYS A 194 4.78 9.87 15.91
N VAL A 195 4.11 9.85 14.77
CA VAL A 195 2.65 9.68 14.70
C VAL A 195 2.34 8.31 14.13
N TRP A 196 1.62 7.48 14.88
CA TRP A 196 1.20 6.15 14.44
C TRP A 196 -0.32 6.03 14.48
N CYS A 197 -0.92 5.77 13.33
CA CYS A 197 -2.35 5.54 13.19
C CYS A 197 -2.63 4.07 12.93
N THR A 198 -3.61 3.50 13.63
CA THR A 198 -4.01 2.11 13.45
C THR A 198 -5.32 2.06 12.68
N LEU A 199 -5.32 1.33 11.57
CA LEU A 199 -6.49 1.05 10.75
C LEU A 199 -6.98 -0.38 11.00
N LYS A 200 -8.29 -0.55 11.09
CA LYS A 200 -8.98 -1.84 11.14
C LYS A 200 -9.81 -2.01 9.86
N TYR A 201 -10.39 -3.17 9.65
CA TYR A 201 -11.39 -3.31 8.59
C TYR A 201 -12.54 -2.32 8.82
N PRO A 202 -13.03 -1.68 7.75
CA PRO A 202 -14.09 -0.68 7.86
C PRO A 202 -15.39 -1.32 8.36
N SER A 203 -16.32 -0.46 8.80
CA SER A 203 -17.66 -0.91 9.13
C SER A 203 -18.33 -1.56 7.92
N ARG A 204 -19.28 -2.49 8.17
CA ARG A 204 -20.07 -3.13 7.10
C ARG A 204 -20.67 -2.10 6.13
N LYS A 205 -21.16 -0.97 6.65
CA LYS A 205 -21.76 0.12 5.86
C LYS A 205 -20.71 0.76 4.94
N THR A 206 -19.51 1.00 5.45
CA THR A 206 -18.40 1.57 4.67
C THR A 206 -17.89 0.56 3.66
N GLU A 207 -17.73 -0.71 4.03
CA GLU A 207 -17.30 -1.76 3.11
C GLU A 207 -18.29 -1.95 1.96
N ALA A 208 -19.60 -1.89 2.23
CA ALA A 208 -20.63 -1.90 1.19
C ALA A 208 -20.45 -0.78 0.17
N LYS A 209 -20.19 0.45 0.62
CA LYS A 209 -19.92 1.59 -0.26
C LYS A 209 -18.64 1.37 -1.08
N ILE A 210 -17.57 0.88 -0.44
CA ILE A 210 -16.29 0.60 -1.11
C ILE A 210 -16.51 -0.42 -2.24
N VAL A 211 -17.22 -1.52 -1.95
CA VAL A 211 -17.52 -2.55 -2.95
C VAL A 211 -18.34 -1.96 -4.10
N GLN A 212 -19.40 -1.20 -3.83
CA GLN A 212 -20.24 -0.58 -4.86
C GLN A 212 -19.46 0.35 -5.79
N VAL A 213 -18.61 1.22 -5.24
CA VAL A 213 -17.78 2.14 -6.04
C VAL A 213 -16.76 1.38 -6.90
N ASN A 214 -16.28 0.24 -6.41
CA ASN A 214 -15.26 -0.56 -7.10
C ASN A 214 -15.82 -1.64 -8.03
N CYS A 215 -17.15 -1.86 -8.09
CA CYS A 215 -17.76 -2.83 -9.00
C CYS A 215 -17.83 -2.37 -10.48
N GLY A 216 -17.49 -1.10 -10.78
CA GLY A 216 -17.62 -0.55 -12.12
C GLY A 216 -19.08 -0.21 -12.49
N GLU A 217 -19.39 -0.22 -13.81
CA GLU A 217 -20.72 0.12 -14.32
C GLU A 217 -21.79 -0.94 -14.00
N THR A 218 -21.37 -2.21 -13.90
CA THR A 218 -22.29 -3.33 -13.61
C THR A 218 -22.55 -3.40 -12.10
N ARG A 219 -23.70 -2.86 -11.69
CA ARG A 219 -24.11 -2.85 -10.28
C ARG A 219 -24.73 -4.18 -9.87
N ILE A 220 -24.20 -4.77 -8.82
CA ILE A 220 -24.90 -5.86 -8.10
C ILE A 220 -26.04 -5.26 -7.27
N ASN A 221 -27.12 -6.02 -7.10
CA ASN A 221 -28.22 -5.58 -6.26
C ASN A 221 -27.82 -5.64 -4.77
N ARG A 222 -28.60 -4.92 -3.93
CA ARG A 222 -28.30 -4.82 -2.49
C ARG A 222 -28.30 -6.16 -1.78
N GLU A 223 -29.23 -7.03 -2.13
CA GLU A 223 -29.35 -8.36 -1.52
C GLU A 223 -28.08 -9.22 -1.78
N THR A 224 -27.60 -9.26 -3.03
CA THR A 224 -26.34 -9.95 -3.38
C THR A 224 -25.14 -9.34 -2.63
N LEU A 225 -25.08 -8.00 -2.52
CA LEU A 225 -24.02 -7.33 -1.76
C LEU A 225 -24.07 -7.71 -0.27
N ASP A 226 -25.25 -7.71 0.33
CA ASP A 226 -25.42 -8.08 1.73
C ASP A 226 -24.98 -9.52 1.99
N LEU A 227 -25.29 -10.47 1.09
CA LEU A 227 -24.83 -11.88 1.18
C LEU A 227 -23.31 -11.99 1.06
N ILE A 228 -22.67 -11.25 0.14
CA ILE A 228 -21.21 -11.23 0.04
C ILE A 228 -20.60 -10.76 1.36
N LEU A 229 -21.12 -9.68 1.94
CA LEU A 229 -20.61 -9.12 3.19
C LEU A 229 -20.86 -10.03 4.39
N ASP A 230 -21.94 -10.80 4.40
CA ASP A 230 -22.20 -11.81 5.42
C ASP A 230 -21.16 -12.94 5.35
N ILE A 231 -20.89 -13.47 4.17
CA ILE A 231 -19.85 -14.49 3.97
C ILE A 231 -18.49 -13.97 4.44
N ILE A 232 -18.09 -12.76 4.03
CA ILE A 232 -16.82 -12.15 4.41
C ILE A 232 -16.74 -11.89 5.93
N SER A 233 -17.82 -11.42 6.53
CA SER A 233 -17.90 -11.19 7.99
C SER A 233 -17.75 -12.49 8.76
N THR A 234 -18.46 -13.55 8.32
CA THR A 234 -18.35 -14.90 8.91
C THR A 234 -16.92 -15.43 8.78
N CYS A 235 -16.28 -15.27 7.61
CA CYS A 235 -14.86 -15.63 7.47
C CYS A 235 -13.94 -14.90 8.44
N ARG A 236 -14.21 -13.62 8.75
CA ARG A 236 -13.38 -12.81 9.66
C ARG A 236 -13.52 -13.21 11.13
N THR A 237 -14.58 -13.87 11.50
CA THR A 237 -14.84 -14.31 12.88
C THR A 237 -14.74 -15.82 13.06
N HIS A 238 -14.49 -16.57 11.96
CA HIS A 238 -14.47 -18.03 11.98
C HIS A 238 -13.20 -18.56 12.67
N ASN A 239 -13.37 -19.46 13.63
CA ASN A 239 -12.31 -19.99 14.49
C ASN A 239 -11.23 -20.81 13.79
N LEU A 240 -11.51 -21.35 12.60
CA LEU A 240 -10.54 -22.11 11.79
C LEU A 240 -9.74 -21.22 10.84
N ILE A 241 -10.02 -19.93 10.75
CA ILE A 241 -9.33 -18.99 9.86
C ILE A 241 -8.33 -18.18 10.68
N GLU A 242 -7.03 -18.39 10.40
CA GLU A 242 -5.94 -17.63 11.01
C GLU A 242 -5.79 -16.26 10.37
N LYS A 243 -5.90 -16.18 9.04
CA LYS A 243 -5.83 -14.94 8.30
C LYS A 243 -7.08 -14.72 7.47
N PRO A 244 -7.92 -13.78 7.85
CA PRO A 244 -9.20 -13.54 7.20
C PRO A 244 -9.06 -12.83 5.84
N PRO A 245 -10.13 -12.90 4.99
CA PRO A 245 -10.13 -12.23 3.71
C PRO A 245 -10.15 -10.71 3.85
N SER A 246 -9.45 -10.03 2.96
CA SER A 246 -9.39 -8.57 2.90
C SER A 246 -10.59 -7.98 2.14
N ILE A 247 -10.72 -6.65 2.15
CA ILE A 247 -11.70 -5.92 1.33
C ILE A 247 -11.55 -6.22 -0.18
N ARG A 248 -10.32 -6.54 -0.62
CA ARG A 248 -10.09 -6.96 -2.02
C ARG A 248 -10.87 -8.22 -2.39
N SER A 249 -11.09 -9.12 -1.45
CA SER A 249 -11.88 -10.32 -1.66
C SER A 249 -13.36 -9.98 -1.84
N SER A 250 -13.91 -9.06 -1.05
CA SER A 250 -15.28 -8.54 -1.21
C SER A 250 -15.49 -7.90 -2.59
N ILE A 251 -14.53 -7.05 -3.01
CA ILE A 251 -14.54 -6.41 -4.33
C ILE A 251 -14.41 -7.47 -5.43
N GLY A 252 -13.51 -8.45 -5.27
CA GLY A 252 -13.27 -9.52 -6.25
C GLY A 252 -14.52 -10.38 -6.46
N MET A 253 -15.18 -10.80 -5.39
CA MET A 253 -16.45 -11.53 -5.46
C MET A 253 -17.51 -10.71 -6.19
N ALA A 254 -17.70 -9.45 -5.82
CA ALA A 254 -18.70 -8.58 -6.39
C ALA A 254 -18.49 -8.36 -7.91
N ARG A 255 -17.25 -8.09 -8.31
CA ARG A 255 -16.88 -7.94 -9.73
C ARG A 255 -17.09 -9.22 -10.53
N LEU A 256 -16.71 -10.37 -9.96
CA LEU A 256 -16.85 -11.65 -10.65
C LEU A 256 -18.32 -12.04 -10.79
N ILE A 257 -19.16 -11.82 -9.76
CA ILE A 257 -20.60 -12.00 -9.82
C ILE A 257 -21.19 -11.11 -10.92
N ALA A 258 -20.88 -9.80 -10.91
CA ALA A 258 -21.37 -8.84 -11.90
C ALA A 258 -21.01 -9.26 -13.32
N ALA A 259 -19.75 -9.57 -13.60
CA ALA A 259 -19.28 -9.96 -14.92
C ALA A 259 -19.92 -11.28 -15.42
N ARG A 260 -20.11 -12.25 -14.52
CA ARG A 260 -20.72 -13.53 -14.89
C ARG A 260 -22.22 -13.40 -15.12
N MET A 261 -22.91 -12.58 -14.30
CA MET A 261 -24.32 -12.26 -14.51
C MET A 261 -24.54 -11.60 -15.87
N GLU A 262 -23.70 -10.64 -16.26
CA GLU A 262 -23.75 -9.98 -17.55
C GLU A 262 -23.54 -10.97 -18.70
N ARG A 263 -22.51 -11.82 -18.61
CA ARG A 263 -22.22 -12.84 -19.62
C ARG A 263 -23.37 -13.84 -19.81
N GLU A 264 -24.05 -14.22 -18.72
CA GLU A 264 -25.13 -15.22 -18.73
C GLU A 264 -26.54 -14.60 -18.87
N GLY A 265 -26.63 -13.28 -18.96
CA GLY A 265 -27.90 -12.54 -19.07
C GLY A 265 -28.78 -12.64 -17.82
N LEU A 266 -28.20 -12.89 -16.65
CA LEU A 266 -28.91 -13.07 -15.41
C LEU A 266 -29.27 -11.73 -14.77
N LYS A 267 -30.50 -11.60 -14.27
CA LYS A 267 -30.97 -10.41 -13.53
C LYS A 267 -30.62 -10.44 -12.05
N LYS A 268 -30.40 -11.64 -11.49
CA LYS A 268 -30.12 -11.85 -10.06
C LYS A 268 -29.20 -13.07 -9.90
N ALA A 269 -28.26 -12.99 -8.97
CA ALA A 269 -27.47 -14.14 -8.53
C ALA A 269 -28.28 -14.91 -7.46
N ASP A 270 -28.42 -16.20 -7.61
CA ASP A 270 -28.94 -17.06 -6.57
C ASP A 270 -27.85 -17.50 -5.57
N ASN A 271 -28.26 -18.13 -4.49
CA ASN A 271 -27.34 -18.56 -3.43
C ASN A 271 -26.29 -19.57 -3.92
N LYS A 272 -26.67 -20.46 -4.84
CA LYS A 272 -25.75 -21.44 -5.42
C LYS A 272 -24.68 -20.78 -6.25
N PHE A 273 -25.07 -19.82 -7.08
CA PHE A 273 -24.17 -19.02 -7.88
C PHE A 273 -23.17 -18.20 -7.00
N ILE A 274 -23.67 -17.58 -5.91
CA ILE A 274 -22.80 -16.83 -4.96
C ILE A 274 -21.83 -17.79 -4.28
N ALA A 275 -22.28 -18.99 -3.87
CA ALA A 275 -21.42 -19.99 -3.24
C ALA A 275 -20.32 -20.51 -4.20
N GLU A 276 -20.62 -20.70 -5.49
CA GLU A 276 -19.63 -21.06 -6.50
C GLU A 276 -18.54 -19.99 -6.62
N ILE A 277 -18.93 -18.71 -6.71
CA ILE A 277 -17.98 -17.59 -6.78
C ILE A 277 -17.15 -17.47 -5.49
N ALA A 278 -17.76 -17.65 -4.32
CA ALA A 278 -17.05 -17.67 -3.04
C ALA A 278 -15.99 -18.80 -3.03
N GLY A 279 -16.34 -19.98 -3.55
CA GLY A 279 -15.41 -21.11 -3.68
C GLY A 279 -14.24 -20.87 -4.63
N LEU A 280 -14.38 -19.95 -5.60
CA LEU A 280 -13.27 -19.56 -6.49
C LEU A 280 -12.36 -18.50 -5.88
N VAL A 281 -12.90 -17.58 -5.06
CA VAL A 281 -12.16 -16.40 -4.58
C VAL A 281 -11.58 -16.61 -3.18
N LEU A 282 -12.35 -17.16 -2.26
CA LEU A 282 -12.01 -17.14 -0.83
C LEU A 282 -10.94 -18.17 -0.41
N PRO A 283 -10.89 -19.42 -0.91
CA PRO A 283 -9.87 -20.38 -0.47
C PRO A 283 -8.43 -19.89 -0.64
N HIS A 284 -8.17 -19.07 -1.67
CA HIS A 284 -6.86 -18.48 -1.93
C HIS A 284 -6.65 -17.10 -1.26
N SER A 285 -7.68 -16.57 -0.61
CA SER A 285 -7.68 -15.28 0.07
C SER A 285 -7.59 -15.40 1.59
N ILE A 286 -7.63 -16.61 2.12
CA ILE A 286 -7.58 -16.91 3.57
C ILE A 286 -6.40 -17.84 3.88
N GLU A 287 -5.93 -17.78 5.13
CA GLU A 287 -5.07 -18.81 5.70
C GLU A 287 -5.85 -19.50 6.83
N VAL A 288 -5.89 -20.83 6.80
CA VAL A 288 -6.58 -21.63 7.82
C VAL A 288 -5.58 -22.27 8.77
N LEU A 289 -6.07 -22.74 9.91
CA LEU A 289 -5.25 -23.46 10.88
C LEU A 289 -4.60 -24.71 10.26
N PRO A 290 -3.40 -25.12 10.73
CA PRO A 290 -2.71 -26.29 10.22
C PRO A 290 -3.61 -27.55 10.21
N GLY A 291 -3.59 -28.27 9.11
CA GLY A 291 -4.41 -29.48 8.91
C GLY A 291 -5.84 -29.24 8.43
N GLN A 292 -6.25 -27.99 8.24
CA GLN A 292 -7.56 -27.66 7.67
C GLN A 292 -7.45 -27.42 6.16
N ASP A 293 -8.52 -27.77 5.43
CA ASP A 293 -8.65 -27.47 4.00
C ASP A 293 -9.40 -26.15 3.80
N PRO A 294 -8.77 -25.11 3.19
CA PRO A 294 -9.44 -23.84 2.93
C PRO A 294 -10.74 -23.97 2.13
N VAL A 295 -10.79 -24.91 1.18
CA VAL A 295 -11.98 -25.14 0.36
C VAL A 295 -13.14 -25.67 1.21
N ALA A 296 -12.85 -26.64 2.08
CA ALA A 296 -13.85 -27.20 2.99
C ALA A 296 -14.37 -26.15 3.99
N VAL A 297 -13.47 -25.30 4.54
CA VAL A 297 -13.84 -24.22 5.46
C VAL A 297 -14.75 -23.20 4.76
N VAL A 298 -14.41 -22.76 3.55
CA VAL A 298 -15.24 -21.81 2.77
C VAL A 298 -16.59 -22.42 2.45
N ARG A 299 -16.64 -23.71 2.05
CA ARG A 299 -17.89 -24.41 1.77
C ARG A 299 -18.80 -24.47 3.01
N SER A 300 -18.23 -24.75 4.19
CA SER A 300 -18.98 -24.74 5.45
C SER A 300 -19.59 -23.36 5.75
N ILE A 301 -18.83 -22.29 5.54
CA ILE A 301 -19.30 -20.92 5.72
C ILE A 301 -20.42 -20.58 4.71
N CYS A 302 -20.25 -20.96 3.45
CA CYS A 302 -21.31 -20.78 2.44
C CYS A 302 -22.59 -21.55 2.82
N TYR A 303 -22.45 -22.76 3.36
CA TYR A 303 -23.61 -23.49 3.87
C TYR A 303 -24.29 -22.80 5.03
N GLU A 304 -23.53 -22.28 5.99
CA GLU A 304 -24.07 -21.54 7.14
C GLU A 304 -24.82 -20.27 6.71
N VAL A 305 -24.25 -19.47 5.78
CA VAL A 305 -24.80 -18.18 5.38
C VAL A 305 -25.88 -18.30 4.31
N LEU A 306 -25.69 -19.18 3.33
CA LEU A 306 -26.54 -19.26 2.14
C LEU A 306 -27.51 -20.48 2.15
N GLY A 307 -27.25 -21.46 3.00
CA GLY A 307 -28.00 -22.71 3.03
C GLY A 307 -27.68 -23.66 1.86
N VAL A 308 -26.56 -23.46 1.13
CA VAL A 308 -26.16 -24.25 -0.06
C VAL A 308 -24.72 -24.69 0.00
N GLY A 309 -24.38 -25.83 -0.59
CA GLY A 309 -22.99 -26.27 -0.76
C GLY A 309 -22.54 -27.43 0.15
N ARG A 310 -23.47 -28.26 0.64
CA ARG A 310 -23.17 -29.44 1.47
C ARG A 310 -22.87 -30.71 0.65
N ASP A 311 -23.13 -30.71 -0.68
CA ASP A 311 -22.92 -31.83 -1.58
C ASP A 311 -21.52 -31.80 -2.24
#